data_c94b5b33308414ab71a9e91f34357c1c
#
_entry.id   c94b5b33308414ab71a9e91f34357c1c
#
_cell.length_a   1.000
_cell.length_b   1.000
_cell.length_c   1.000
_cell.angle_alpha   90.00
_cell.angle_beta   90.00
_cell.angle_gamma   90.00
#
_symmetry.space_group_name_H-M   'P 1'
#
loop_
_entity.id
_entity.type
_entity.pdbx_description
1 polymer ?
#
loop_
_entity_poly.entity_id
_entity_poly.type
_entity_poly.pdbx_seq_one_letter_code
_entity_poly.pdbx_strand_id
1 'polypeptide(L)'
;MAAPIKQLFDDSVGFHGQLDGKVGAAFSSAANIAGGNETTVLDIINAMLIHGMIVQGDPQGDHYGPVSIGKPDTRVEANCKRFSKRIIDLIEKVING
;
A
#
# COMPACT_ATOMS: atom_id res chain seq x y z
N MET A 1 -1.54 -2.24 12.24
CA MET A 1 -2.49 -2.68 11.19
C MET A 1 -3.88 -2.85 11.82
N ALA A 2 -4.91 -2.39 11.14
CA ALA A 2 -6.27 -2.51 11.63
C ALA A 2 -6.71 -3.97 11.71
N ALA A 3 -7.46 -4.35 12.75
CA ALA A 3 -7.89 -5.73 12.95
C ALA A 3 -8.66 -6.32 11.74
N PRO A 4 -9.59 -5.60 11.08
CA PRO A 4 -10.27 -6.14 9.90
C PRO A 4 -9.32 -6.47 8.74
N ILE A 5 -8.28 -5.67 8.53
CA ILE A 5 -7.28 -5.93 7.49
C ILE A 5 -6.43 -7.14 7.84
N LYS A 6 -6.02 -7.26 9.10
CA LYS A 6 -5.28 -8.43 9.57
C LYS A 6 -6.10 -9.70 9.40
N GLN A 7 -7.39 -9.65 9.73
CA GLN A 7 -8.30 -10.79 9.56
C GLN A 7 -8.42 -11.17 8.09
N LEU A 8 -8.52 -10.19 7.19
CA LEU A 8 -8.54 -10.45 5.75
C LEU A 8 -7.28 -11.17 5.29
N PHE A 9 -6.10 -10.75 5.77
CA PHE A 9 -4.86 -11.42 5.44
C PHE A 9 -4.79 -12.83 6.01
N ASP A 10 -5.22 -13.03 7.25
CA ASP A 10 -5.28 -14.36 7.85
C ASP A 10 -6.18 -15.30 7.04
N ASP A 11 -7.34 -14.80 6.59
CA ASP A 11 -8.28 -15.56 5.78
C ASP A 11 -7.74 -15.82 4.37
N SER A 12 -6.87 -14.96 3.86
CA SER A 12 -6.31 -15.07 2.50
C SER A 12 -5.29 -16.18 2.33
N VAL A 13 -4.84 -16.81 3.42
CA VAL A 13 -3.88 -17.91 3.34
C VAL A 13 -4.35 -19.03 2.42
N GLY A 14 -5.67 -19.29 2.38
CA GLY A 14 -6.26 -20.28 1.47
C GLY A 14 -6.15 -19.94 0.00
N PHE A 15 -5.80 -18.69 -0.32
CA PHE A 15 -5.65 -18.20 -1.70
C PHE A 15 -4.19 -17.86 -2.02
N HIS A 16 -3.25 -18.38 -1.23
CA HIS A 16 -1.83 -18.12 -1.43
C HIS A 16 -1.41 -18.50 -2.86
N GLY A 17 -0.70 -17.60 -3.51
CA GLY A 17 -0.25 -17.76 -4.89
C GLY A 17 -1.21 -17.27 -5.96
N GLN A 18 -2.48 -17.04 -5.64
CA GLN A 18 -3.46 -16.53 -6.63
C GLN A 18 -3.27 -15.05 -6.94
N LEU A 19 -2.57 -14.30 -6.08
CA LEU A 19 -2.27 -12.89 -6.27
C LEU A 19 -0.89 -12.66 -6.89
N ASP A 20 -0.19 -13.74 -7.24
CA ASP A 20 1.15 -13.65 -7.82
C ASP A 20 1.16 -12.78 -9.08
N GLY A 21 2.09 -11.85 -9.16
CA GLY A 21 2.21 -10.92 -10.26
C GLY A 21 1.22 -9.75 -10.28
N LYS A 22 0.27 -9.71 -9.35
CA LYS A 22 -0.66 -8.58 -9.22
C LYS A 22 0.03 -7.39 -8.59
N VAL A 23 -0.38 -6.18 -8.99
CA VAL A 23 0.13 -4.95 -8.39
C VAL A 23 -0.62 -4.66 -7.10
N GLY A 24 0.12 -4.34 -6.04
CA GLY A 24 -0.45 -4.00 -4.74
C GLY A 24 0.10 -2.69 -4.21
N ALA A 25 -0.65 -2.06 -3.33
CA ALA A 25 -0.26 -0.82 -2.68
C ALA A 25 -0.98 -0.68 -1.34
N ALA A 26 -0.43 0.14 -0.46
CA ALA A 26 -1.00 0.37 0.85
C ALA A 26 -0.99 1.85 1.22
N PHE A 27 -1.92 2.24 2.08
CA PHE A 27 -1.96 3.57 2.68
C PHE A 27 -2.43 3.45 4.12
N SER A 28 -2.20 4.50 4.90
CA SER A 28 -2.59 4.52 6.31
C SER A 28 -2.85 5.93 6.80
N SER A 29 -3.63 6.06 7.86
CA SER A 29 -3.80 7.31 8.59
C SER A 29 -3.71 7.05 10.09
N ALA A 30 -3.27 8.06 10.85
CA ALA A 30 -3.18 8.01 12.30
C ALA A 30 -3.54 9.35 12.90
N ALA A 31 -3.89 9.36 14.19
CA ALA A 31 -4.27 10.59 14.89
C ALA A 31 -3.09 11.54 15.14
N ASN A 32 -1.87 11.01 15.20
CA ASN A 32 -0.66 11.79 15.46
C ASN A 32 0.57 11.07 14.88
N ILE A 33 1.72 11.76 14.95
CA ILE A 33 2.99 11.24 14.42
C ILE A 33 3.40 9.91 15.08
N ALA A 34 3.07 9.70 16.34
CA ALA A 34 3.41 8.48 17.07
C ALA A 34 2.49 7.29 16.73
N GLY A 35 1.52 7.45 15.83
CA GLY A 35 0.54 6.45 15.48
C GLY A 35 1.02 5.26 14.65
N GLY A 36 2.30 5.22 14.26
CA GLY A 36 2.87 4.07 13.56
C GLY A 36 2.43 3.91 12.11
N ASN A 37 2.11 5.00 11.42
CA ASN A 37 1.65 4.98 10.03
C ASN A 37 2.55 4.18 9.10
N GLU A 38 3.85 4.45 9.15
CA GLU A 38 4.82 3.83 8.24
C GLU A 38 4.96 2.33 8.54
N THR A 39 4.98 1.93 9.81
CA THR A 39 5.03 0.53 10.19
C THR A 39 3.77 -0.22 9.77
N THR A 40 2.59 0.42 9.86
CA THR A 40 1.33 -0.17 9.40
C THR A 40 1.36 -0.42 7.90
N VAL A 41 1.82 0.54 7.11
CA VAL A 41 1.96 0.39 5.66
C VAL A 41 2.94 -0.74 5.34
N LEU A 42 4.07 -0.81 6.02
CA LEU A 42 5.06 -1.88 5.81
C LEU A 42 4.51 -3.26 6.18
N ASP A 43 3.72 -3.36 7.24
CA ASP A 43 3.08 -4.63 7.61
C ASP A 43 2.14 -5.12 6.50
N ILE A 44 1.36 -4.22 5.91
CA ILE A 44 0.47 -4.54 4.80
C ILE A 44 1.29 -4.97 3.57
N ILE A 45 2.35 -4.23 3.25
CA ILE A 45 3.24 -4.53 2.11
C ILE A 45 3.88 -5.91 2.30
N ASN A 46 4.35 -6.22 3.50
CA ASN A 46 4.96 -7.53 3.77
C ASN A 46 3.98 -8.66 3.50
N ALA A 47 2.72 -8.51 3.89
CA ALA A 47 1.69 -9.51 3.61
C ALA A 47 1.46 -9.66 2.09
N MET A 48 1.44 -8.56 1.35
CA MET A 48 1.30 -8.60 -0.12
C MET A 48 2.49 -9.30 -0.78
N LEU A 49 3.71 -9.03 -0.31
CA LEU A 49 4.92 -9.66 -0.86
C LEU A 49 4.90 -11.18 -0.68
N ILE A 50 4.37 -11.68 0.44
CA ILE A 50 4.21 -13.12 0.67
C ILE A 50 3.31 -13.75 -0.40
N HIS A 51 2.33 -13.02 -0.91
CA HIS A 51 1.46 -13.48 -1.99
C HIS A 51 2.07 -13.34 -3.39
N GLY A 52 3.31 -12.85 -3.50
CA GLY A 52 3.97 -12.66 -4.79
C GLY A 52 3.54 -11.40 -5.53
N MET A 53 2.94 -10.44 -4.84
CA MET A 53 2.47 -9.20 -5.45
C MET A 53 3.64 -8.26 -5.76
N ILE A 54 3.44 -7.38 -6.74
CA ILE A 54 4.40 -6.35 -7.13
C ILE A 54 4.07 -5.07 -6.39
N VAL A 55 5.00 -4.54 -5.61
CA VAL A 55 4.82 -3.30 -4.85
C VAL A 55 5.92 -2.32 -5.27
N GLN A 56 5.51 -1.09 -5.62
CA GLN A 56 6.43 -0.04 -6.05
C GLN A 56 6.57 1.02 -4.97
N GLY A 57 7.80 1.37 -4.63
CA GLY A 57 8.08 2.50 -3.75
C GLY A 57 7.99 3.84 -4.47
N ASP A 58 8.06 4.92 -3.74
CA ASP A 58 8.10 6.28 -4.28
C ASP A 58 9.34 7.02 -3.74
N PRO A 59 10.22 7.48 -4.63
CA PRO A 59 11.44 8.17 -4.18
C PRO A 59 11.20 9.62 -3.75
N GLN A 60 10.05 10.20 -4.02
CA GLN A 60 9.81 11.63 -3.81
C GLN A 60 8.76 11.97 -2.76
N GLY A 61 7.83 11.08 -2.48
CA GLY A 61 6.77 11.32 -1.51
C GLY A 61 6.90 10.41 -0.31
N ASP A 62 5.79 9.91 0.16
CA ASP A 62 5.77 8.88 1.18
C ASP A 62 6.27 7.58 0.53
N HIS A 63 7.45 7.12 0.93
CA HIS A 63 8.21 6.11 0.19
C HIS A 63 7.52 4.76 0.07
N TYR A 64 6.73 4.38 1.07
CA TYR A 64 6.07 3.07 1.11
C TYR A 64 4.60 3.13 0.70
N GLY A 65 4.01 4.29 0.74
CA GLY A 65 2.62 4.55 0.42
C GLY A 65 2.10 5.77 1.17
N PRO A 66 1.01 6.38 0.70
CA PRO A 66 0.49 7.59 1.32
C PRO A 66 0.13 7.39 2.78
N VAL A 67 0.57 8.32 3.63
CA VAL A 67 0.22 8.34 5.05
C VAL A 67 -0.37 9.70 5.41
N SER A 68 -1.36 9.69 6.29
CA SER A 68 -2.03 10.90 6.77
C SER A 68 -2.00 10.95 8.29
N ILE A 69 -1.82 12.15 8.85
CA ILE A 69 -2.00 12.41 10.27
C ILE A 69 -3.31 13.17 10.40
N GLY A 70 -4.34 12.50 10.94
CA GLY A 70 -5.69 13.05 10.98
C GLY A 70 -6.33 13.07 9.60
N LYS A 71 -7.09 14.14 9.29
CA LYS A 71 -7.72 14.30 7.98
C LYS A 71 -6.66 14.52 6.89
N PRO A 72 -6.85 13.97 5.69
CA PRO A 72 -5.95 14.27 4.58
C PRO A 72 -5.92 15.77 4.30
N ASP A 73 -4.72 16.31 4.20
CA ASP A 73 -4.47 17.71 3.81
C ASP A 73 -4.02 17.79 2.35
N THR A 74 -3.66 19.00 1.91
CA THR A 74 -3.23 19.21 0.52
C THR A 74 -2.01 18.38 0.15
N ARG A 75 -1.06 18.21 1.07
CA ARG A 75 0.13 17.36 0.86
C ARG A 75 -0.27 15.90 0.63
N VAL A 76 -1.15 15.37 1.46
CA VAL A 76 -1.62 13.99 1.35
C VAL A 76 -2.40 13.78 0.06
N GLU A 77 -3.25 14.74 -0.31
CA GLU A 77 -4.00 14.68 -1.57
C GLU A 77 -3.07 14.63 -2.78
N ALA A 78 -2.02 15.47 -2.79
CA ALA A 78 -1.03 15.47 -3.86
C ALA A 78 -0.27 14.14 -3.93
N ASN A 79 0.12 13.58 -2.77
CA ASN A 79 0.78 12.28 -2.70
C ASN A 79 -0.14 11.16 -3.22
N CYS A 80 -1.41 11.19 -2.87
CA CYS A 80 -2.37 10.18 -3.34
C CYS A 80 -2.56 10.24 -4.86
N LYS A 81 -2.66 11.43 -5.43
CA LYS A 81 -2.77 11.62 -6.89
C LYS A 81 -1.54 11.09 -7.61
N ARG A 82 -0.36 11.45 -7.12
CA ARG A 82 0.91 10.96 -7.67
C ARG A 82 1.01 9.43 -7.57
N PHE A 83 0.66 8.90 -6.41
CA PHE A 83 0.72 7.47 -6.14
C PHE A 83 -0.22 6.69 -7.04
N SER A 84 -1.46 7.18 -7.22
CA SER A 84 -2.44 6.55 -8.11
C SER A 84 -1.94 6.50 -9.54
N LYS A 85 -1.35 7.58 -10.04
CA LYS A 85 -0.78 7.62 -11.39
C LYS A 85 0.35 6.62 -11.55
N ARG A 86 1.24 6.54 -10.57
CA ARG A 86 2.36 5.59 -10.60
C ARG A 86 1.88 4.14 -10.62
N ILE A 87 0.80 3.84 -9.85
CA ILE A 87 0.20 2.50 -9.85
C ILE A 87 -0.39 2.17 -11.22
N ILE A 88 -1.13 3.10 -11.82
CA ILE A 88 -1.72 2.91 -13.15
C ILE A 88 -0.63 2.66 -14.19
N ASP A 89 0.43 3.46 -14.18
CA ASP A 89 1.57 3.30 -15.09
C ASP A 89 2.24 1.93 -14.91
N LEU A 90 2.39 1.48 -13.67
CA LEU A 90 2.97 0.17 -13.37
C LEU A 90 2.09 -0.97 -13.88
N ILE A 91 0.77 -0.87 -13.65
CA ILE A 91 -0.18 -1.88 -14.12
C ILE A 91 -0.11 -2.00 -15.64
N GLU A 92 -0.06 -0.87 -16.35
CA GLU A 92 0.07 -0.86 -17.81
C GLU A 92 1.35 -1.55 -18.27
N LYS A 93 2.48 -1.31 -17.61
CA LYS A 93 3.74 -1.95 -17.91
C LYS A 93 3.69 -3.46 -17.68
N VAL A 94 3.05 -3.89 -16.59
CA VAL A 94 2.93 -5.31 -16.28
C VAL A 94 2.04 -6.04 -17.29
N ILE A 95 0.95 -5.42 -17.72
CA ILE A 95 0.01 -6.02 -18.67
C ILE A 95 0.58 -6.02 -20.08
N ASN A 96 1.21 -4.92 -20.51
CA ASN A 96 1.66 -4.71 -21.89
C ASN A 96 3.15 -5.00 -22.11
N GLY A 97 3.87 -5.18 -21.05
CA GLY A 97 5.30 -5.47 -21.09
C GLY A 97 5.60 -6.94 -21.15
#